data_4a28a37fac6755ad9788b970082f6ed9
#
_entry.id   4a28a37fac6755ad9788b970082f6ed9
#
_cell.length_a   1.000
_cell.length_b   1.000
_cell.length_c   1.000
_cell.angle_alpha   90.00
_cell.angle_beta   90.00
_cell.angle_gamma   90.00
#
_symmetry.space_group_name_H-M   'P 1'
#
loop_
_entity.id
_entity.type
_entity.pdbx_description
1 polymer ?
#
loop_
_entity_poly.entity_id
_entity_poly.type
_entity_poly.pdbx_seq_one_letter_code
_entity_poly.pdbx_strand_id
1 'polypeptide(L)'
;IKVAMLGGAERQALGLADFLIKNYNCKVHLVTTHSNHPTKEFFEFAMACGIKDIHYFGEPSLTVRKEFSLLNLKRTIRALKYIKKMKREVAKFHPDIIIPFLNTPSKIAALIYKSVGAQVTFWHQLGLDNYTYDALENKAINNVPFVIANAQNGLEVFQNYYKTPKEKLFVLPQYVSIKKIVLDAASLKDKFGVPNDSIVIGMIAHYRTEKFQELLLQSFSEIKTGKNIHLVFLGNKDNNEETIDKYNSIVALSKSLNCYDRVSFLSGESVEEVLNCLDVGVLVSEIEGTPNVVMEYMLYGLPVIASHHAGCIGLLQPSEFLIPNDKNILRDKLQDLIDNENLRIKEGEDNADKIKKFSIENYIDSLYSIINSSS
;
A
#
# COMPACT_ATOMS: atom_id res chain seq x y z
N ILE A 1 -11.97 -1.54 7.37
CA ILE A 1 -11.22 -0.72 6.41
C ILE A 1 -11.69 0.73 6.41
N LYS A 2 -10.92 1.65 5.80
CA LYS A 2 -11.25 3.07 5.80
C LYS A 2 -12.29 3.42 4.74
N VAL A 3 -12.04 3.12 3.50
CA VAL A 3 -12.90 3.49 2.36
C VAL A 3 -13.32 2.28 1.53
N ALA A 4 -14.41 2.40 0.78
CA ALA A 4 -14.89 1.37 -0.16
C ALA A 4 -14.46 1.72 -1.59
N MET A 5 -13.16 1.88 -1.79
CA MET A 5 -12.47 2.13 -3.05
C MET A 5 -11.19 1.29 -3.08
N LEU A 6 -10.79 0.74 -4.22
CA LEU A 6 -9.60 -0.10 -4.29
C LEU A 6 -8.33 0.73 -4.16
N GLY A 7 -7.63 0.54 -3.04
CA GLY A 7 -6.28 0.98 -2.77
C GLY A 7 -5.43 -0.16 -2.24
N GLY A 8 -4.17 0.08 -1.89
CA GLY A 8 -3.27 -0.94 -1.39
C GLY A 8 -3.76 -1.61 -0.11
N ALA A 9 -4.23 -0.83 0.87
CA ALA A 9 -4.75 -1.35 2.13
C ALA A 9 -6.06 -2.14 1.95
N GLU A 10 -6.92 -1.68 1.06
CA GLU A 10 -8.19 -2.35 0.74
C GLU A 10 -7.95 -3.68 0.02
N ARG A 11 -7.04 -3.74 -0.95
CA ARG A 11 -6.63 -5.00 -1.61
C ARG A 11 -6.07 -6.00 -0.60
N GLN A 12 -5.24 -5.54 0.34
CA GLN A 12 -4.72 -6.37 1.43
C GLN A 12 -5.87 -6.91 2.32
N ALA A 13 -6.81 -6.06 2.72
CA ALA A 13 -7.95 -6.48 3.54
C ALA A 13 -8.84 -7.50 2.83
N LEU A 14 -9.15 -7.27 1.55
CA LEU A 14 -10.01 -8.14 0.76
C LEU A 14 -9.33 -9.47 0.43
N GLY A 15 -8.03 -9.46 0.11
CA GLY A 15 -7.24 -10.67 -0.11
C GLY A 15 -7.14 -11.54 1.14
N LEU A 16 -6.92 -10.91 2.32
CA LEU A 16 -6.94 -11.63 3.60
C LEU A 16 -8.32 -12.25 3.87
N ALA A 17 -9.39 -11.52 3.61
CA ALA A 17 -10.75 -12.02 3.78
C ALA A 17 -11.03 -13.22 2.86
N ASP A 18 -10.66 -13.14 1.56
CA ASP A 18 -10.78 -14.24 0.60
C ASP A 18 -10.06 -15.50 1.10
N PHE A 19 -8.82 -15.33 1.56
CA PHE A 19 -8.03 -16.44 2.07
C PHE A 19 -8.65 -17.08 3.32
N LEU A 20 -9.10 -16.28 4.28
CA LEU A 20 -9.75 -16.76 5.51
C LEU A 20 -11.08 -17.45 5.22
N ILE A 21 -11.87 -16.96 4.27
CA ILE A 21 -13.12 -17.61 3.86
C ILE A 21 -12.83 -18.96 3.23
N LYS A 22 -11.89 -19.02 2.27
CA LYS A 22 -11.63 -20.24 1.49
C LYS A 22 -10.91 -21.34 2.27
N ASN A 23 -9.94 -20.96 3.12
CA ASN A 23 -9.06 -21.94 3.75
C ASN A 23 -9.44 -22.26 5.20
N TYR A 24 -10.15 -21.36 5.89
CA TYR A 24 -10.53 -21.53 7.29
C TYR A 24 -12.04 -21.49 7.50
N ASN A 25 -12.84 -21.37 6.43
CA ASN A 25 -14.30 -21.27 6.49
C ASN A 25 -14.78 -20.15 7.44
N CYS A 26 -14.04 -19.05 7.52
CA CYS A 26 -14.38 -17.91 8.35
C CYS A 26 -15.59 -17.15 7.78
N LYS A 27 -16.50 -16.72 8.65
CA LYS A 27 -17.53 -15.75 8.29
C LYS A 27 -16.95 -14.35 8.41
N VAL A 28 -16.87 -13.61 7.30
CA VAL A 28 -16.28 -12.28 7.26
C VAL A 28 -17.35 -11.21 7.07
N HIS A 29 -17.37 -10.21 7.96
CA HIS A 29 -18.15 -8.98 7.83
C HIS A 29 -17.19 -7.82 7.54
N LEU A 30 -17.31 -7.19 6.39
CA LEU A 30 -16.49 -6.04 6.02
C LEU A 30 -17.16 -4.74 6.46
N VAL A 31 -16.42 -3.93 7.21
CA VAL A 31 -16.90 -2.64 7.73
C VAL A 31 -16.07 -1.50 7.16
N THR A 32 -16.71 -0.50 6.56
CA THR A 32 -16.06 0.72 6.06
C THR A 32 -16.41 1.91 6.95
N THR A 33 -15.40 2.74 7.26
CA THR A 33 -15.56 3.83 8.23
C THR A 33 -15.72 5.22 7.59
N HIS A 34 -15.40 5.37 6.29
CA HIS A 34 -15.43 6.66 5.59
C HIS A 34 -16.26 6.63 4.30
N SER A 35 -16.91 5.53 3.98
CA SER A 35 -17.73 5.42 2.77
C SER A 35 -19.19 5.16 3.14
N ASN A 36 -20.10 5.76 2.38
CA ASN A 36 -21.52 5.44 2.38
C ASN A 36 -21.87 4.50 1.23
N HIS A 37 -21.07 4.52 0.16
CA HIS A 37 -21.26 3.70 -1.04
C HIS A 37 -19.90 3.19 -1.54
N PRO A 38 -19.84 2.00 -2.14
CA PRO A 38 -18.62 1.49 -2.77
C PRO A 38 -18.44 2.10 -4.16
N THR A 39 -17.21 2.12 -4.66
CA THR A 39 -16.98 2.17 -6.09
C THR A 39 -17.39 0.82 -6.74
N LYS A 40 -17.70 0.84 -8.02
CA LYS A 40 -18.07 -0.37 -8.77
C LYS A 40 -16.97 -1.43 -8.69
N GLU A 41 -15.73 -1.02 -8.96
CA GLU A 41 -14.54 -1.89 -8.92
C GLU A 41 -14.34 -2.54 -7.54
N PHE A 42 -14.46 -1.76 -6.47
CA PHE A 42 -14.36 -2.28 -5.11
C PHE A 42 -15.43 -3.33 -4.83
N PHE A 43 -16.67 -3.05 -5.21
CA PHE A 43 -17.79 -3.96 -4.99
C PHE A 43 -17.61 -5.28 -5.75
N GLU A 44 -17.23 -5.21 -7.03
CA GLU A 44 -16.99 -6.38 -7.87
C GLU A 44 -15.85 -7.22 -7.31
N PHE A 45 -14.74 -6.59 -6.87
CA PHE A 45 -13.61 -7.28 -6.27
C PHE A 45 -13.99 -7.93 -4.93
N ALA A 46 -14.72 -7.24 -4.06
CA ALA A 46 -15.20 -7.79 -2.79
C ALA A 46 -16.12 -9.00 -2.99
N MET A 47 -17.02 -8.95 -3.98
CA MET A 47 -17.88 -10.07 -4.35
C MET A 47 -17.05 -11.27 -4.87
N ALA A 48 -16.06 -11.03 -5.70
CA ALA A 48 -15.14 -12.07 -6.19
C ALA A 48 -14.34 -12.74 -5.03
N CYS A 49 -14.03 -11.98 -3.98
CA CYS A 49 -13.44 -12.49 -2.74
C CYS A 49 -14.46 -13.20 -1.81
N GLY A 50 -15.70 -13.41 -2.24
CA GLY A 50 -16.71 -14.09 -1.43
C GLY A 50 -17.29 -13.27 -0.27
N ILE A 51 -17.01 -11.95 -0.20
CA ILE A 51 -17.49 -11.07 0.85
C ILE A 51 -18.87 -10.56 0.50
N LYS A 52 -19.90 -11.10 1.16
CA LYS A 52 -21.30 -10.75 0.92
C LYS A 52 -21.82 -9.67 1.87
N ASP A 53 -21.27 -9.60 3.06
CA ASP A 53 -21.72 -8.72 4.14
C ASP A 53 -20.81 -7.49 4.25
N ILE A 54 -21.17 -6.40 3.56
CA ILE A 54 -20.45 -5.12 3.58
C ILE A 54 -21.30 -4.06 4.27
N HIS A 55 -20.75 -3.41 5.28
CA HIS A 55 -21.44 -2.41 6.11
C HIS A 55 -20.78 -1.04 6.00
N TYR A 56 -21.56 -0.02 5.65
CA TYR A 56 -21.09 1.35 5.44
C TYR A 56 -21.53 2.26 6.57
N PHE A 57 -20.58 2.98 7.18
CA PHE A 57 -20.87 3.82 8.36
C PHE A 57 -20.67 5.32 8.14
N GLY A 58 -20.20 5.69 6.96
CA GLY A 58 -19.92 7.08 6.63
C GLY A 58 -18.69 7.62 7.38
N GLU A 59 -18.46 8.92 7.25
CA GLU A 59 -17.29 9.59 7.79
C GLU A 59 -17.41 9.80 9.31
N PRO A 60 -16.45 9.32 10.13
CA PRO A 60 -16.49 9.51 11.57
C PRO A 60 -15.88 10.85 11.97
N SER A 61 -16.46 11.47 13.02
CA SER A 61 -15.84 12.58 13.73
C SER A 61 -15.16 12.06 14.99
N LEU A 62 -13.89 11.64 14.88
CA LEU A 62 -13.17 10.96 15.97
C LEU A 62 -12.03 11.79 16.59
N THR A 63 -11.89 13.08 16.25
CA THR A 63 -10.89 13.96 16.85
C THR A 63 -11.43 14.60 18.11
N VAL A 64 -10.85 14.27 19.28
CA VAL A 64 -11.18 14.82 20.58
C VAL A 64 -9.95 15.45 21.19
N ARG A 65 -9.88 16.78 21.17
CA ARG A 65 -8.74 17.53 21.73
C ARG A 65 -8.81 17.59 23.27
N LYS A 66 -7.67 17.82 23.90
CA LYS A 66 -7.58 18.00 25.37
C LYS A 66 -8.12 19.35 25.85
N GLU A 67 -8.25 20.32 24.95
CA GLU A 67 -8.69 21.67 25.27
C GLU A 67 -10.18 21.71 25.64
N PHE A 68 -10.52 22.47 26.68
CA PHE A 68 -11.91 22.70 27.06
C PHE A 68 -12.50 23.83 26.20
N SER A 69 -13.35 23.46 25.24
CA SER A 69 -14.06 24.40 24.37
C SER A 69 -15.43 23.84 23.97
N LEU A 70 -16.38 24.71 23.67
CA LEU A 70 -17.72 24.30 23.18
C LEU A 70 -17.61 23.49 21.88
N LEU A 71 -16.64 23.82 21.03
CA LEU A 71 -16.38 23.08 19.80
C LEU A 71 -15.89 21.68 20.09
N ASN A 72 -14.97 21.53 21.06
CA ASN A 72 -14.47 20.23 21.45
C ASN A 72 -15.54 19.38 22.14
N LEU A 73 -16.41 19.99 22.92
CA LEU A 73 -17.58 19.30 23.51
C LEU A 73 -18.50 18.74 22.40
N LYS A 74 -18.81 19.53 21.35
CA LYS A 74 -19.60 19.08 20.19
C LYS A 74 -18.91 17.93 19.47
N ARG A 75 -17.57 18.01 19.27
CA ARG A 75 -16.76 16.93 18.65
C ARG A 75 -16.82 15.66 19.49
N THR A 76 -16.65 15.77 20.80
CA THR A 76 -16.72 14.64 21.73
C THR A 76 -18.10 13.96 21.66
N ILE A 77 -19.18 14.72 21.68
CA ILE A 77 -20.55 14.16 21.57
C ILE A 77 -20.72 13.42 20.23
N ARG A 78 -20.24 14.00 19.13
CA ARG A 78 -20.30 13.33 17.80
C ARG A 78 -19.50 12.04 17.78
N ALA A 79 -18.27 12.06 18.31
CA ALA A 79 -17.42 10.88 18.42
C ALA A 79 -18.08 9.76 19.23
N LEU A 80 -18.63 10.09 20.40
CA LEU A 80 -19.34 9.13 21.26
C LEU A 80 -20.59 8.55 20.56
N LYS A 81 -21.37 9.38 19.85
CA LYS A 81 -22.52 8.92 19.07
C LYS A 81 -22.10 7.95 17.97
N TYR A 82 -21.03 8.26 17.25
CA TYR A 82 -20.50 7.40 16.20
C TYR A 82 -19.98 6.07 16.76
N ILE A 83 -19.17 6.09 17.83
CA ILE A 83 -18.68 4.89 18.50
C ILE A 83 -19.84 4.04 19.02
N LYS A 84 -20.87 4.65 19.62
CA LYS A 84 -22.06 3.93 20.09
C LYS A 84 -22.82 3.26 18.94
N LYS A 85 -22.95 3.94 17.78
CA LYS A 85 -23.55 3.37 16.57
C LYS A 85 -22.73 2.15 16.10
N MET A 86 -21.41 2.31 15.94
CA MET A 86 -20.52 1.23 15.51
C MET A 86 -20.58 0.04 16.46
N LYS A 87 -20.48 0.27 17.77
CA LYS A 87 -20.61 -0.77 18.78
C LYS A 87 -21.90 -1.57 18.63
N ARG A 88 -23.05 -0.88 18.49
CA ARG A 88 -24.35 -1.55 18.36
C ARG A 88 -24.45 -2.41 17.12
N GLU A 89 -23.94 -1.91 16.00
CA GLU A 89 -24.04 -2.65 14.73
C GLU A 89 -23.03 -3.80 14.67
N VAL A 90 -21.78 -3.58 15.10
CA VAL A 90 -20.73 -4.62 15.11
C VAL A 90 -21.07 -5.74 16.11
N ALA A 91 -21.70 -5.42 17.24
CA ALA A 91 -22.13 -6.45 18.20
C ALA A 91 -23.11 -7.47 17.60
N LYS A 92 -23.87 -7.12 16.57
CA LYS A 92 -24.79 -8.04 15.89
C LYS A 92 -24.07 -9.16 15.14
N PHE A 93 -22.80 -8.95 14.80
CA PHE A 93 -21.99 -9.91 14.05
C PHE A 93 -21.34 -10.95 14.95
N HIS A 94 -21.31 -10.72 16.29
CA HIS A 94 -20.63 -11.56 17.27
C HIS A 94 -19.20 -11.89 16.85
N PRO A 95 -18.34 -10.87 16.59
CA PRO A 95 -17.02 -11.12 16.05
C PRO A 95 -16.10 -11.78 17.08
N ASP A 96 -15.37 -12.81 16.68
CA ASP A 96 -14.28 -13.38 17.48
C ASP A 96 -13.05 -12.49 17.44
N ILE A 97 -12.74 -11.94 16.25
CA ILE A 97 -11.57 -11.09 15.99
C ILE A 97 -11.99 -9.88 15.16
N ILE A 98 -11.41 -8.72 15.46
CA ILE A 98 -11.53 -7.52 14.62
C ILE A 98 -10.16 -7.20 14.06
N ILE A 99 -9.99 -7.31 12.73
CA ILE A 99 -8.74 -7.00 12.02
C ILE A 99 -8.90 -5.63 11.34
N PRO A 100 -8.31 -4.58 11.90
CA PRO A 100 -8.38 -3.25 11.31
C PRO A 100 -7.30 -3.06 10.23
N PHE A 101 -7.58 -2.18 9.26
CA PHE A 101 -6.60 -1.70 8.28
C PHE A 101 -6.59 -0.18 8.31
N LEU A 102 -5.44 0.44 8.55
CA LEU A 102 -5.21 1.87 8.72
C LEU A 102 -5.65 2.44 10.10
N ASN A 103 -5.21 3.66 10.39
CA ASN A 103 -5.34 4.30 11.70
C ASN A 103 -6.78 4.46 12.20
N THR A 104 -7.70 4.99 11.37
CA THR A 104 -9.07 5.22 11.83
C THR A 104 -9.83 3.92 12.12
N PRO A 105 -9.78 2.88 11.28
CA PRO A 105 -10.31 1.56 11.63
C PRO A 105 -9.67 0.98 12.90
N SER A 106 -8.35 1.12 13.08
CA SER A 106 -7.65 0.67 14.30
C SER A 106 -8.14 1.40 15.55
N LYS A 107 -8.31 2.71 15.46
CA LYS A 107 -8.85 3.54 16.56
C LYS A 107 -10.26 3.09 16.96
N ILE A 108 -11.13 2.83 15.99
CA ILE A 108 -12.50 2.36 16.27
C ILE A 108 -12.47 0.95 16.85
N ALA A 109 -11.77 0.01 16.22
CA ALA A 109 -11.65 -1.36 16.68
C ALA A 109 -11.16 -1.42 18.13
N ALA A 110 -10.10 -0.68 18.46
CA ALA A 110 -9.53 -0.57 19.80
C ALA A 110 -10.53 -0.08 20.85
N LEU A 111 -11.45 0.80 20.48
CA LEU A 111 -12.43 1.38 21.42
C LEU A 111 -13.66 0.50 21.64
N ILE A 112 -13.96 -0.45 20.73
CA ILE A 112 -15.20 -1.23 20.80
C ILE A 112 -14.99 -2.74 21.03
N TYR A 113 -13.84 -3.35 20.68
CA TYR A 113 -13.70 -4.80 20.58
C TYR A 113 -14.16 -5.58 21.82
N LYS A 114 -13.68 -5.20 23.03
CA LYS A 114 -14.12 -5.86 24.28
C LYS A 114 -15.62 -5.77 24.47
N SER A 115 -16.20 -4.63 24.11
CA SER A 115 -17.62 -4.35 24.36
C SER A 115 -18.57 -4.96 23.33
N VAL A 116 -18.05 -5.51 22.23
CA VAL A 116 -18.81 -6.29 21.23
C VAL A 116 -18.54 -7.78 21.32
N GLY A 117 -17.73 -8.22 22.29
CA GLY A 117 -17.43 -9.61 22.56
C GLY A 117 -16.22 -10.16 21.77
N ALA A 118 -15.52 -9.34 21.02
CA ALA A 118 -14.32 -9.79 20.31
C ALA A 118 -13.17 -10.06 21.30
N GLN A 119 -12.50 -11.20 21.10
CA GLN A 119 -11.40 -11.63 21.95
C GLN A 119 -10.15 -10.78 21.74
N VAL A 120 -9.87 -10.42 20.48
CA VAL A 120 -8.66 -9.67 20.12
C VAL A 120 -8.93 -8.65 19.01
N THR A 121 -8.18 -7.58 19.10
CA THR A 121 -7.90 -6.61 18.03
C THR A 121 -6.51 -6.03 18.27
N PHE A 122 -6.00 -5.26 17.33
CA PHE A 122 -4.69 -4.62 17.42
C PHE A 122 -4.72 -3.27 16.70
N TRP A 123 -3.68 -2.48 16.88
CA TRP A 123 -3.45 -1.33 16.02
C TRP A 123 -2.64 -1.77 14.80
N HIS A 124 -3.17 -1.54 13.60
CA HIS A 124 -2.53 -1.93 12.36
C HIS A 124 -2.04 -0.69 11.60
N GLN A 125 -0.75 -0.43 11.71
CA GLN A 125 -0.08 0.70 11.08
C GLN A 125 0.41 0.31 9.69
N LEU A 126 -0.27 0.84 8.68
CA LEU A 126 0.09 0.66 7.27
C LEU A 126 0.61 1.98 6.72
N GLY A 127 1.90 2.04 6.42
CA GLY A 127 2.56 3.27 6.02
C GLY A 127 2.75 4.26 7.18
N LEU A 128 2.90 5.55 6.86
CA LEU A 128 3.11 6.64 7.81
C LEU A 128 1.92 7.59 7.82
N ASP A 129 0.76 7.05 8.06
CA ASP A 129 -0.49 7.81 8.11
C ASP A 129 -0.49 8.93 9.15
N ASN A 130 -1.31 9.93 8.90
CA ASN A 130 -1.52 11.05 9.80
C ASN A 130 -2.14 10.61 11.13
N TYR A 131 -1.44 10.89 12.21
CA TYR A 131 -1.94 10.72 13.57
C TYR A 131 -2.68 11.98 14.02
N THR A 132 -3.72 11.81 14.80
CA THR A 132 -4.47 12.94 15.36
C THR A 132 -3.88 13.46 16.66
N TYR A 133 -3.03 12.67 17.32
CA TYR A 133 -2.37 12.97 18.61
C TYR A 133 -3.36 13.40 19.71
N ASP A 134 -4.61 13.01 19.60
CA ASP A 134 -5.68 13.39 20.51
C ASP A 134 -5.88 12.38 21.67
N ALA A 135 -6.70 12.79 22.65
CA ALA A 135 -6.99 11.97 23.83
C ALA A 135 -7.66 10.63 23.48
N LEU A 136 -8.48 10.60 22.41
CA LEU A 136 -9.20 9.40 22.00
C LEU A 136 -8.25 8.39 21.33
N GLU A 137 -7.31 8.90 20.53
CA GLU A 137 -6.27 8.08 19.90
C GLU A 137 -5.33 7.47 20.93
N ASN A 138 -4.87 8.30 21.88
CA ASN A 138 -4.04 7.82 22.98
C ASN A 138 -4.76 6.72 23.79
N LYS A 139 -6.05 6.91 24.08
CA LYS A 139 -6.86 5.89 24.75
C LYS A 139 -6.97 4.61 23.91
N ALA A 140 -7.18 4.74 22.60
CA ALA A 140 -7.31 3.60 21.70
C ALA A 140 -6.01 2.79 21.65
N ILE A 141 -4.85 3.45 21.48
CA ILE A 141 -3.53 2.79 21.42
C ILE A 141 -3.21 2.07 22.74
N ASN A 142 -3.53 2.67 23.89
CA ASN A 142 -3.33 2.03 25.19
C ASN A 142 -4.29 0.86 25.46
N ASN A 143 -5.40 0.77 24.73
CA ASN A 143 -6.42 -0.27 24.92
C ASN A 143 -6.17 -1.54 24.11
N VAL A 144 -5.33 -1.49 23.08
CA VAL A 144 -4.98 -2.67 22.28
C VAL A 144 -3.90 -3.50 22.98
N PRO A 145 -3.91 -4.84 22.81
CA PRO A 145 -2.86 -5.69 23.35
C PRO A 145 -1.50 -5.44 22.68
N PHE A 146 -1.49 -5.15 21.37
CA PHE A 146 -0.27 -4.89 20.61
C PHE A 146 -0.52 -3.98 19.39
N VAL A 147 0.57 -3.52 18.82
CA VAL A 147 0.64 -2.72 17.60
C VAL A 147 1.42 -3.50 16.55
N ILE A 148 0.90 -3.61 15.36
CA ILE A 148 1.59 -4.15 14.19
C ILE A 148 1.85 -2.99 13.22
N ALA A 149 3.10 -2.84 12.78
CA ALA A 149 3.45 -1.98 11.65
C ALA A 149 4.00 -2.82 10.50
N ASN A 150 3.74 -2.39 9.27
CA ASN A 150 4.23 -3.09 8.09
C ASN A 150 5.73 -2.85 7.80
N ALA A 151 6.34 -1.84 8.44
CA ALA A 151 7.77 -1.56 8.38
C ALA A 151 8.25 -0.94 9.70
N GLN A 152 9.57 -1.00 9.96
CA GLN A 152 10.18 -0.56 11.22
C GLN A 152 9.90 0.91 11.53
N ASN A 153 9.96 1.79 10.53
CA ASN A 153 9.68 3.22 10.68
C ASN A 153 8.23 3.52 11.13
N GLY A 154 7.28 2.63 10.82
CA GLY A 154 5.89 2.73 11.30
C GLY A 154 5.74 2.58 12.81
N LEU A 155 6.73 2.04 13.52
CA LEU A 155 6.72 1.89 14.97
C LEU A 155 7.25 3.11 15.75
N GLU A 156 7.96 4.01 15.09
CA GLU A 156 8.67 5.12 15.77
C GLU A 156 7.74 6.03 16.56
N VAL A 157 6.56 6.36 16.02
CA VAL A 157 5.60 7.21 16.71
C VAL A 157 5.05 6.54 17.98
N PHE A 158 4.89 5.22 17.96
CA PHE A 158 4.42 4.47 19.13
C PHE A 158 5.48 4.44 20.22
N GLN A 159 6.76 4.29 19.85
CA GLN A 159 7.87 4.33 20.79
C GLN A 159 8.11 5.74 21.36
N ASN A 160 8.18 6.73 20.47
CA ASN A 160 8.65 8.07 20.81
C ASN A 160 7.57 8.96 21.40
N TYR A 161 6.34 8.90 20.88
CA TYR A 161 5.24 9.75 21.33
C TYR A 161 4.30 9.04 22.31
N TYR A 162 3.76 7.88 21.92
CA TYR A 162 2.78 7.15 22.75
C TYR A 162 3.42 6.34 23.88
N LYS A 163 4.75 6.20 23.89
CA LYS A 163 5.51 5.44 24.90
C LYS A 163 5.00 4.01 25.06
N THR A 164 4.56 3.41 23.96
CA THR A 164 4.11 2.01 23.93
C THR A 164 5.26 1.09 24.29
N PRO A 165 5.09 0.13 25.22
CA PRO A 165 6.12 -0.84 25.58
C PRO A 165 6.63 -1.61 24.36
N LYS A 166 7.95 -1.87 24.31
CA LYS A 166 8.57 -2.53 23.14
C LYS A 166 8.03 -3.93 22.87
N GLU A 167 7.69 -4.66 23.91
CA GLU A 167 7.10 -6.00 23.84
C GLU A 167 5.70 -6.04 23.20
N LYS A 168 5.07 -4.89 23.02
CA LYS A 168 3.79 -4.73 22.31
C LYS A 168 3.94 -4.26 20.87
N LEU A 169 5.16 -4.09 20.38
CA LEU A 169 5.45 -3.52 19.07
C LEU A 169 6.03 -4.59 18.14
N PHE A 170 5.32 -4.87 17.06
CA PHE A 170 5.69 -5.90 16.10
C PHE A 170 5.79 -5.33 14.69
N VAL A 171 6.79 -5.76 13.94
CA VAL A 171 6.87 -5.53 12.50
C VAL A 171 6.34 -6.77 11.80
N LEU A 172 5.32 -6.59 10.99
CA LEU A 172 4.79 -7.62 10.12
C LEU A 172 4.60 -7.02 8.72
N PRO A 173 5.56 -7.26 7.80
CA PRO A 173 5.43 -6.82 6.42
C PRO A 173 4.15 -7.36 5.80
N GLN A 174 3.59 -6.62 4.85
CA GLN A 174 2.43 -7.08 4.11
C GLN A 174 2.79 -8.26 3.21
N TYR A 175 1.79 -9.02 2.77
CA TYR A 175 1.93 -10.10 1.80
C TYR A 175 1.59 -9.60 0.40
N VAL A 176 2.00 -10.35 -0.62
CA VAL A 176 1.62 -10.09 -2.01
C VAL A 176 0.12 -10.31 -2.20
N SER A 177 -0.60 -9.26 -2.57
CA SER A 177 -2.07 -9.27 -2.67
C SER A 177 -2.60 -9.60 -4.07
N ILE A 178 -1.73 -9.70 -5.07
CA ILE A 178 -2.10 -10.09 -6.44
C ILE A 178 -1.53 -11.46 -6.79
N LYS A 179 -2.08 -12.07 -7.84
CA LYS A 179 -1.52 -13.30 -8.44
C LYS A 179 -0.82 -12.94 -9.74
N LYS A 180 0.31 -13.60 -10.01
CA LYS A 180 0.96 -13.46 -11.29
C LYS A 180 0.05 -14.05 -12.38
N ILE A 181 -0.27 -13.23 -13.38
CA ILE A 181 -1.00 -13.62 -14.57
C ILE A 181 -0.04 -13.40 -15.74
N VAL A 182 0.15 -14.41 -16.56
CA VAL A 182 0.99 -14.30 -17.76
C VAL A 182 0.10 -13.92 -18.94
N LEU A 183 0.36 -12.77 -19.51
CA LEU A 183 -0.37 -12.21 -20.67
C LEU A 183 0.59 -12.02 -21.84
N ASP A 184 0.04 -11.83 -23.04
CA ASP A 184 0.84 -11.56 -24.22
C ASP A 184 1.42 -10.13 -24.18
N ALA A 185 2.71 -10.04 -23.85
CA ALA A 185 3.41 -8.77 -23.70
C ALA A 185 3.43 -7.95 -25.01
N ALA A 186 3.51 -8.58 -26.19
CA ALA A 186 3.54 -7.86 -27.46
C ALA A 186 2.21 -7.13 -27.71
N SER A 187 1.09 -7.83 -27.54
CA SER A 187 -0.23 -7.23 -27.67
C SER A 187 -0.47 -6.09 -26.67
N LEU A 188 0.05 -6.23 -25.44
CA LEU A 188 -0.08 -5.19 -24.42
C LEU A 188 0.83 -3.99 -24.71
N LYS A 189 2.05 -4.21 -25.18
CA LYS A 189 2.94 -3.12 -25.65
C LYS A 189 2.25 -2.31 -26.76
N ASP A 190 1.65 -2.98 -27.74
CA ASP A 190 0.87 -2.32 -28.81
C ASP A 190 -0.30 -1.50 -28.23
N LYS A 191 -1.07 -2.09 -27.29
CA LYS A 191 -2.16 -1.40 -26.57
C LYS A 191 -1.69 -0.11 -25.89
N PHE A 192 -0.49 -0.12 -25.30
CA PHE A 192 0.04 1.00 -24.51
C PHE A 192 0.92 1.96 -25.32
N GLY A 193 1.07 1.73 -26.63
CA GLY A 193 1.91 2.55 -27.51
C GLY A 193 3.40 2.41 -27.19
N VAL A 194 3.83 1.24 -26.74
CA VAL A 194 5.23 0.90 -26.42
C VAL A 194 5.81 0.10 -27.56
N PRO A 195 6.96 0.51 -28.15
CA PRO A 195 7.61 -0.26 -29.20
C PRO A 195 8.00 -1.67 -28.73
N ASN A 196 7.72 -2.70 -29.53
CA ASN A 196 7.90 -4.10 -29.15
C ASN A 196 9.36 -4.49 -28.85
N ASP A 197 10.31 -3.84 -29.50
CA ASP A 197 11.75 -4.04 -29.35
C ASP A 197 12.39 -3.21 -28.21
N SER A 198 11.58 -2.46 -27.46
CA SER A 198 12.06 -1.63 -26.36
C SER A 198 12.28 -2.41 -25.07
N ILE A 199 13.33 -2.03 -24.33
CA ILE A 199 13.45 -2.32 -22.90
C ILE A 199 12.54 -1.34 -22.16
N VAL A 200 11.57 -1.89 -21.42
CA VAL A 200 10.51 -1.10 -20.77
C VAL A 200 10.80 -0.93 -19.29
N ILE A 201 10.97 0.32 -18.89
CA ILE A 201 11.14 0.72 -17.49
C ILE A 201 9.78 1.20 -16.99
N GLY A 202 9.32 0.74 -15.83
CA GLY A 202 8.01 1.13 -15.31
C GLY A 202 8.03 1.65 -13.89
N MET A 203 7.24 2.70 -13.65
CA MET A 203 6.89 3.16 -12.31
C MET A 203 5.38 3.18 -12.14
N ILE A 204 4.87 2.29 -11.29
CA ILE A 204 3.46 2.19 -10.93
C ILE A 204 3.26 2.89 -9.60
N ALA A 205 2.72 4.10 -9.61
CA ALA A 205 2.50 4.91 -8.43
C ALA A 205 1.49 6.03 -8.71
N HIS A 206 0.68 6.38 -7.70
CA HIS A 206 -0.16 7.58 -7.81
C HIS A 206 0.69 8.84 -8.04
N TYR A 207 0.14 9.81 -8.78
CA TYR A 207 0.78 11.12 -8.98
C TYR A 207 0.65 11.97 -7.72
N ARG A 208 1.62 11.83 -6.80
CA ARG A 208 1.69 12.56 -5.54
C ARG A 208 3.07 13.14 -5.34
N THR A 209 3.16 14.17 -4.50
CA THR A 209 4.42 14.90 -4.27
C THR A 209 5.51 14.01 -3.70
N GLU A 210 5.16 13.07 -2.82
CA GLU A 210 6.10 12.11 -2.22
C GLU A 210 6.58 11.01 -3.17
N LYS A 211 6.03 10.93 -4.40
CA LYS A 211 6.47 10.03 -5.46
C LYS A 211 7.30 10.82 -6.46
N PHE A 212 8.55 10.50 -6.56
CA PHE A 212 9.52 11.29 -7.33
C PHE A 212 9.57 10.87 -8.81
N GLN A 213 8.41 10.93 -9.51
CA GLN A 213 8.34 10.66 -10.95
C GLN A 213 9.28 11.56 -11.76
N GLU A 214 9.45 12.84 -11.32
CA GLU A 214 10.39 13.77 -11.97
C GLU A 214 11.83 13.28 -11.92
N LEU A 215 12.24 12.71 -10.77
CA LEU A 215 13.59 12.17 -10.60
C LEU A 215 13.84 11.03 -11.60
N LEU A 216 12.87 10.11 -11.73
CA LEU A 216 12.96 9.02 -12.71
C LEU A 216 13.00 9.54 -14.14
N LEU A 217 12.13 10.50 -14.48
CA LEU A 217 12.07 11.06 -15.82
C LEU A 217 13.36 11.81 -16.21
N GLN A 218 13.93 12.59 -15.29
CA GLN A 218 15.22 13.27 -15.49
C GLN A 218 16.35 12.26 -15.67
N SER A 219 16.43 11.21 -14.84
CA SER A 219 17.43 10.17 -14.96
C SER A 219 17.30 9.43 -16.29
N PHE A 220 16.07 9.06 -16.69
CA PHE A 220 15.76 8.39 -17.94
C PHE A 220 16.18 9.20 -19.15
N SER A 221 15.94 10.52 -19.15
CA SER A 221 16.28 11.41 -20.27
C SER A 221 17.77 11.51 -20.56
N GLU A 222 18.62 11.22 -19.57
CA GLU A 222 20.10 11.27 -19.67
C GLU A 222 20.76 9.94 -19.97
N ILE A 223 20.00 8.85 -20.09
CA ILE A 223 20.53 7.52 -20.43
C ILE A 223 21.10 7.53 -21.85
N LYS A 224 22.33 7.03 -21.99
CA LYS A 224 23.05 6.92 -23.27
C LYS A 224 23.18 5.46 -23.67
N THR A 225 22.36 5.01 -24.58
CA THR A 225 22.35 3.63 -25.05
C THR A 225 22.02 3.55 -26.52
N GLY A 226 22.52 2.50 -27.19
CA GLY A 226 22.10 2.16 -28.55
C GLY A 226 20.86 1.27 -28.62
N LYS A 227 20.26 0.93 -27.47
CA LYS A 227 19.04 0.13 -27.37
C LYS A 227 17.81 1.01 -27.38
N ASN A 228 16.69 0.50 -27.88
CA ASN A 228 15.41 1.15 -27.70
C ASN A 228 14.97 1.03 -26.24
N ILE A 229 14.66 2.14 -25.61
CA ILE A 229 14.16 2.21 -24.23
C ILE A 229 12.87 2.98 -24.17
N HIS A 230 11.93 2.52 -23.36
CA HIS A 230 10.64 3.18 -23.17
C HIS A 230 10.30 3.24 -21.68
N LEU A 231 9.76 4.37 -21.24
CA LEU A 231 9.35 4.58 -19.85
C LEU A 231 7.82 4.53 -19.75
N VAL A 232 7.31 3.77 -18.80
CA VAL A 232 5.87 3.67 -18.54
C VAL A 232 5.58 4.19 -17.13
N PHE A 233 4.71 5.18 -17.03
CA PHE A 233 4.09 5.58 -15.78
C PHE A 233 2.66 5.06 -15.73
N LEU A 234 2.29 4.33 -14.69
CA LEU A 234 0.91 3.97 -14.38
C LEU A 234 0.52 4.63 -13.06
N GLY A 235 -0.49 5.47 -13.10
CA GLY A 235 -1.04 6.11 -11.91
C GLY A 235 -2.42 6.68 -12.16
N ASN A 236 -3.20 6.88 -11.09
CA ASN A 236 -4.48 7.52 -11.20
C ASN A 236 -4.29 9.04 -11.27
N LYS A 237 -4.77 9.67 -12.34
CA LYS A 237 -4.64 11.10 -12.63
C LYS A 237 -5.86 11.94 -12.23
N ASP A 238 -6.98 11.30 -11.87
CA ASP A 238 -8.28 11.99 -11.77
C ASP A 238 -8.82 12.10 -10.34
N ASN A 239 -7.99 11.85 -9.32
CA ASN A 239 -8.46 11.77 -7.93
C ASN A 239 -8.77 13.13 -7.29
N ASN A 240 -7.97 14.15 -7.57
CA ASN A 240 -8.09 15.50 -7.04
C ASN A 240 -7.19 16.47 -7.82
N GLU A 241 -7.29 17.77 -7.52
CA GLU A 241 -6.53 18.83 -8.18
C GLU A 241 -5.01 18.62 -8.06
N GLU A 242 -4.50 18.25 -6.88
CA GLU A 242 -3.08 17.97 -6.66
C GLU A 242 -2.55 16.87 -7.59
N THR A 243 -3.32 15.78 -7.74
CA THR A 243 -2.96 14.66 -8.62
C THR A 243 -2.94 15.06 -10.09
N ILE A 244 -3.91 15.88 -10.50
CA ILE A 244 -4.00 16.41 -11.87
C ILE A 244 -2.81 17.34 -12.15
N ASP A 245 -2.49 18.24 -11.25
CA ASP A 245 -1.38 19.19 -11.38
C ASP A 245 -0.04 18.45 -11.45
N LYS A 246 0.16 17.44 -10.59
CA LYS A 246 1.35 16.60 -10.60
C LYS A 246 1.49 15.87 -11.93
N TYR A 247 0.43 15.22 -12.42
CA TYR A 247 0.41 14.56 -13.73
C TYR A 247 0.81 15.53 -14.86
N ASN A 248 0.16 16.69 -14.89
CA ASN A 248 0.43 17.70 -15.91
C ASN A 248 1.88 18.21 -15.87
N SER A 249 2.44 18.37 -14.67
CA SER A 249 3.84 18.81 -14.50
C SER A 249 4.83 17.76 -15.04
N ILE A 250 4.58 16.46 -14.83
CA ILE A 250 5.44 15.37 -15.35
C ILE A 250 5.36 15.33 -16.89
N VAL A 251 4.14 15.46 -17.45
CA VAL A 251 3.96 15.51 -18.91
C VAL A 251 4.69 16.73 -19.51
N ALA A 252 4.58 17.90 -18.89
CA ALA A 252 5.30 19.09 -19.35
C ALA A 252 6.82 18.90 -19.26
N LEU A 253 7.31 18.29 -18.19
CA LEU A 253 8.73 18.00 -17.99
C LEU A 253 9.24 17.03 -19.07
N SER A 254 8.50 15.99 -19.46
CA SER A 254 8.92 15.05 -20.50
C SER A 254 9.12 15.73 -21.86
N LYS A 255 8.28 16.72 -22.17
CA LYS A 255 8.41 17.55 -23.38
C LYS A 255 9.64 18.45 -23.32
N SER A 256 9.89 19.09 -22.17
CA SER A 256 11.07 19.96 -21.99
C SER A 256 12.40 19.19 -22.05
N LEU A 257 12.38 17.92 -21.65
CA LEU A 257 13.54 17.01 -21.73
C LEU A 257 13.67 16.28 -23.09
N ASN A 258 12.81 16.60 -24.06
CA ASN A 258 12.78 15.96 -25.39
C ASN A 258 12.70 14.41 -25.33
N CYS A 259 11.98 13.86 -24.35
CA CYS A 259 11.79 12.41 -24.22
C CYS A 259 10.31 11.97 -24.24
N TYR A 260 9.38 12.88 -24.52
CA TYR A 260 7.93 12.63 -24.50
C TYR A 260 7.52 11.43 -25.38
N ASP A 261 8.10 11.28 -26.57
CA ASP A 261 7.78 10.19 -27.51
C ASP A 261 8.28 8.80 -27.03
N ARG A 262 9.08 8.78 -25.97
CA ARG A 262 9.58 7.56 -25.31
C ARG A 262 8.95 7.30 -23.96
N VAL A 263 7.79 7.96 -23.67
CA VAL A 263 7.12 7.84 -22.36
C VAL A 263 5.63 7.63 -22.55
N SER A 264 5.09 6.56 -21.99
CA SER A 264 3.66 6.30 -21.90
C SER A 264 3.11 6.70 -20.52
N PHE A 265 2.07 7.51 -20.50
CA PHE A 265 1.37 7.94 -19.30
C PHE A 265 0.01 7.24 -19.21
N LEU A 266 -0.06 6.18 -18.43
CA LEU A 266 -1.25 5.33 -18.30
C LEU A 266 -2.07 5.69 -17.06
N SER A 267 -3.40 5.57 -17.18
CA SER A 267 -4.34 5.77 -16.08
C SER A 267 -5.57 4.89 -16.28
N GLY A 268 -6.01 4.22 -15.22
CA GLY A 268 -7.16 3.32 -15.27
C GLY A 268 -6.88 1.94 -15.88
N GLU A 269 -5.62 1.66 -16.23
CA GLU A 269 -5.21 0.36 -16.75
C GLU A 269 -4.95 -0.64 -15.62
N SER A 270 -5.03 -1.95 -15.93
CA SER A 270 -4.71 -3.01 -14.99
C SER A 270 -3.21 -3.01 -14.64
N VAL A 271 -2.91 -3.12 -13.35
CA VAL A 271 -1.54 -3.27 -12.85
C VAL A 271 -0.89 -4.52 -13.45
N GLU A 272 -1.63 -5.62 -13.51
CA GLU A 272 -1.18 -6.90 -14.05
C GLU A 272 -0.84 -6.82 -15.55
N GLU A 273 -1.62 -6.07 -16.33
CA GLU A 273 -1.32 -5.84 -17.75
C GLU A 273 -0.03 -5.04 -17.91
N VAL A 274 0.16 -3.97 -17.14
CA VAL A 274 1.38 -3.17 -17.21
C VAL A 274 2.60 -3.96 -16.76
N LEU A 275 2.49 -4.73 -15.67
CA LEU A 275 3.58 -5.59 -15.17
C LEU A 275 4.09 -6.60 -16.23
N ASN A 276 3.20 -7.11 -17.11
CA ASN A 276 3.60 -8.00 -18.20
C ASN A 276 4.39 -7.31 -19.32
N CYS A 277 4.39 -5.98 -19.36
CA CYS A 277 5.13 -5.20 -20.36
C CYS A 277 6.51 -4.76 -19.87
N LEU A 278 6.77 -4.84 -18.56
CA LEU A 278 7.98 -4.26 -17.96
C LEU A 278 9.17 -5.20 -18.01
N ASP A 279 10.36 -4.63 -18.21
CA ASP A 279 11.66 -5.25 -18.05
C ASP A 279 12.38 -4.80 -16.77
N VAL A 280 12.03 -3.63 -16.23
CA VAL A 280 12.61 -3.05 -15.00
C VAL A 280 11.51 -2.32 -14.22
N GLY A 281 11.35 -2.66 -12.94
CA GLY A 281 10.49 -1.92 -12.01
C GLY A 281 11.25 -0.85 -11.26
N VAL A 282 10.66 0.35 -11.11
CA VAL A 282 11.26 1.46 -10.36
C VAL A 282 10.27 2.00 -9.35
N LEU A 283 10.72 2.24 -8.12
CA LEU A 283 9.98 2.98 -7.11
C LEU A 283 10.89 3.97 -6.39
N VAL A 284 10.86 5.22 -6.82
CA VAL A 284 11.53 6.32 -6.13
C VAL A 284 10.50 7.17 -5.40
N SER A 285 10.69 7.33 -4.08
CA SER A 285 9.74 8.02 -3.20
C SER A 285 10.45 8.61 -2.00
N GLU A 286 9.82 9.58 -1.35
CA GLU A 286 10.31 10.17 -0.11
C GLU A 286 10.25 9.16 1.03
N ILE A 287 9.14 8.44 1.13
CA ILE A 287 8.88 7.51 2.23
C ILE A 287 7.88 6.43 1.83
N GLU A 288 8.08 5.22 2.33
CA GLU A 288 7.16 4.08 2.20
C GLU A 288 7.05 3.30 3.51
N GLY A 289 5.87 2.67 3.71
CA GLY A 289 5.78 1.47 4.53
C GLY A 289 6.29 0.26 3.72
N THR A 290 5.59 -0.87 3.71
CA THR A 290 5.86 -1.94 2.75
C THR A 290 5.19 -1.58 1.41
N PRO A 291 5.94 -1.24 0.35
CA PRO A 291 5.33 -0.85 -0.92
C PRO A 291 4.82 -2.06 -1.69
N ASN A 292 3.50 -2.15 -1.90
CA ASN A 292 2.89 -3.24 -2.65
C ASN A 292 3.49 -3.40 -4.05
N VAL A 293 3.73 -2.29 -4.74
CA VAL A 293 4.26 -2.31 -6.11
C VAL A 293 5.65 -2.96 -6.20
N VAL A 294 6.51 -2.79 -5.20
CA VAL A 294 7.81 -3.49 -5.16
C VAL A 294 7.61 -4.99 -5.05
N MET A 295 6.67 -5.43 -4.19
CA MET A 295 6.32 -6.85 -4.10
C MET A 295 5.72 -7.37 -5.41
N GLU A 296 4.94 -6.57 -6.10
CA GLU A 296 4.34 -6.88 -7.40
C GLU A 296 5.42 -7.02 -8.49
N TYR A 297 6.39 -6.11 -8.56
CA TYR A 297 7.56 -6.26 -9.45
C TYR A 297 8.33 -7.54 -9.16
N MET A 298 8.63 -7.83 -7.89
CA MET A 298 9.32 -9.06 -7.47
C MET A 298 8.55 -10.31 -7.85
N LEU A 299 7.22 -10.31 -7.70
CA LEU A 299 6.33 -11.43 -8.09
C LEU A 299 6.41 -11.73 -9.59
N TYR A 300 6.55 -10.69 -10.40
CA TYR A 300 6.70 -10.82 -11.85
C TYR A 300 8.12 -11.18 -12.28
N GLY A 301 9.06 -11.24 -11.36
CA GLY A 301 10.46 -11.56 -11.62
C GLY A 301 11.21 -10.41 -12.27
N LEU A 302 10.84 -9.17 -11.95
CA LEU A 302 11.51 -7.99 -12.46
C LEU A 302 12.67 -7.58 -11.54
N PRO A 303 13.81 -7.12 -12.09
CA PRO A 303 14.77 -6.34 -11.32
C PRO A 303 14.10 -5.06 -10.84
N VAL A 304 14.43 -4.64 -9.61
CA VAL A 304 13.78 -3.49 -8.97
C VAL A 304 14.81 -2.48 -8.50
N ILE A 305 14.69 -1.24 -8.96
CA ILE A 305 15.42 -0.11 -8.37
C ILE A 305 14.46 0.61 -7.43
N ALA A 306 14.85 0.78 -6.17
CA ALA A 306 14.00 1.43 -5.18
C ALA A 306 14.77 2.37 -4.25
N SER A 307 14.07 3.38 -3.71
CA SER A 307 14.62 4.26 -2.70
C SER A 307 15.02 3.50 -1.43
N HIS A 308 16.17 3.84 -0.87
CA HIS A 308 16.71 3.22 0.33
C HIS A 308 15.98 3.71 1.59
N HIS A 309 14.83 3.16 1.86
CA HIS A 309 14.05 3.38 3.09
C HIS A 309 13.50 2.07 3.65
N ALA A 310 13.04 2.10 4.92
CA ALA A 310 12.74 0.91 5.71
C ALA A 310 11.85 -0.13 5.01
N GLY A 311 10.81 0.32 4.28
CA GLY A 311 9.91 -0.59 3.59
C GLY A 311 10.56 -1.34 2.42
N CYS A 312 11.37 -0.66 1.61
CA CYS A 312 12.08 -1.28 0.49
C CYS A 312 13.26 -2.14 0.98
N ILE A 313 13.96 -1.71 2.04
CA ILE A 313 15.02 -2.49 2.69
C ILE A 313 14.49 -3.86 3.10
N GLY A 314 13.34 -3.91 3.78
CA GLY A 314 12.72 -5.15 4.24
C GLY A 314 12.40 -6.15 3.12
N LEU A 315 12.17 -5.68 1.90
CA LEU A 315 11.84 -6.50 0.74
C LEU A 315 13.09 -6.93 -0.06
N LEU A 316 14.00 -6.00 -0.32
CA LEU A 316 15.02 -6.13 -1.35
C LEU A 316 16.42 -6.48 -0.82
N GLN A 317 16.71 -6.25 0.47
CA GLN A 317 18.06 -6.54 0.99
C GLN A 317 18.44 -8.03 0.93
N PRO A 318 19.73 -8.31 0.64
CA PRO A 318 20.72 -7.39 0.11
C PRO A 318 20.47 -7.06 -1.37
N SER A 319 20.60 -5.80 -1.76
CA SER A 319 20.53 -5.37 -3.16
C SER A 319 21.30 -4.06 -3.36
N GLU A 320 22.11 -3.98 -4.40
CA GLU A 320 22.79 -2.76 -4.84
C GLU A 320 21.87 -1.78 -5.57
N PHE A 321 20.61 -2.19 -5.84
CA PHE A 321 19.55 -1.38 -6.44
C PHE A 321 18.65 -0.70 -5.42
N LEU A 322 18.98 -0.80 -4.13
CA LEU A 322 18.47 0.09 -3.08
C LEU A 322 19.35 1.35 -3.04
N ILE A 323 18.82 2.46 -3.53
CA ILE A 323 19.58 3.68 -3.79
C ILE A 323 19.06 4.90 -3.04
N PRO A 324 19.89 5.89 -2.74
CA PRO A 324 19.38 7.22 -2.33
C PRO A 324 18.61 7.86 -3.49
N ASN A 325 17.76 8.85 -3.17
CA ASN A 325 17.03 9.62 -4.17
C ASN A 325 17.96 10.63 -4.86
N ASP A 326 18.88 10.13 -5.68
CA ASP A 326 19.84 10.89 -6.46
C ASP A 326 19.71 10.56 -7.96
N LYS A 327 19.64 11.60 -8.77
CA LYS A 327 19.42 11.50 -10.22
C LYS A 327 20.54 10.70 -10.92
N ASN A 328 21.79 10.96 -10.57
CA ASN A 328 22.94 10.34 -11.23
C ASN A 328 23.04 8.87 -10.85
N ILE A 329 22.85 8.54 -9.56
CA ILE A 329 22.87 7.16 -9.09
C ILE A 329 21.73 6.37 -9.73
N LEU A 330 20.53 6.94 -9.81
CA LEU A 330 19.38 6.30 -10.45
C LEU A 330 19.66 6.07 -11.95
N ARG A 331 20.19 7.08 -12.66
CA ARG A 331 20.58 6.94 -14.07
C ARG A 331 21.59 5.81 -14.26
N ASP A 332 22.64 5.78 -13.44
CA ASP A 332 23.71 4.79 -13.57
C ASP A 332 23.20 3.39 -13.30
N LYS A 333 22.34 3.19 -12.30
CA LYS A 333 21.70 1.89 -12.03
C LYS A 333 20.70 1.46 -13.12
N LEU A 334 19.98 2.39 -13.71
CA LEU A 334 19.18 2.12 -14.91
C LEU A 334 20.07 1.71 -16.08
N GLN A 335 21.17 2.42 -16.30
CA GLN A 335 22.14 2.11 -17.36
C GLN A 335 22.71 0.69 -17.19
N ASP A 336 23.11 0.29 -15.97
CA ASP A 336 23.61 -1.04 -15.66
C ASP A 336 22.60 -2.12 -16.07
N LEU A 337 21.32 -1.95 -15.71
CA LEU A 337 20.26 -2.91 -16.07
C LEU A 337 19.91 -2.89 -17.56
N ILE A 338 19.97 -1.74 -18.23
CA ILE A 338 19.69 -1.62 -19.66
C ILE A 338 20.78 -2.33 -20.46
N ASP A 339 22.03 -2.09 -20.13
CA ASP A 339 23.16 -2.60 -20.93
C ASP A 339 23.44 -4.08 -20.68
N ASN A 340 23.14 -4.59 -19.50
CA ASN A 340 23.44 -5.96 -19.09
C ASN A 340 22.17 -6.81 -18.89
N GLU A 341 21.82 -7.59 -19.90
CA GLU A 341 20.67 -8.50 -19.88
C GLU A 341 20.80 -9.60 -18.83
N ASN A 342 21.99 -10.19 -18.68
CA ASN A 342 22.23 -11.23 -17.68
C ASN A 342 22.02 -10.70 -16.27
N LEU A 343 22.40 -9.45 -16.01
CA LEU A 343 22.14 -8.79 -14.72
C LEU A 343 20.64 -8.59 -14.48
N ARG A 344 19.89 -8.15 -15.52
CA ARG A 344 18.43 -8.03 -15.42
C ARG A 344 17.76 -9.36 -15.05
N ILE A 345 18.14 -10.42 -15.75
CA ILE A 345 17.59 -11.77 -15.51
C ILE A 345 17.92 -12.22 -14.11
N LYS A 346 19.19 -12.15 -13.70
CA LYS A 346 19.64 -12.57 -12.37
C LYS A 346 18.92 -11.83 -11.24
N GLU A 347 18.86 -10.50 -11.30
CA GLU A 347 18.17 -9.70 -10.28
C GLU A 347 16.67 -9.99 -10.24
N GLY A 348 16.06 -10.26 -11.40
CA GLY A 348 14.66 -10.67 -11.47
C GLY A 348 14.41 -12.04 -10.82
N GLU A 349 15.27 -13.03 -11.06
CA GLU A 349 15.21 -14.36 -10.43
C GLU A 349 15.40 -14.26 -8.91
N ASP A 350 16.41 -13.51 -8.46
CA ASP A 350 16.69 -13.27 -7.04
C ASP A 350 15.46 -12.62 -6.35
N ASN A 351 14.80 -11.68 -7.01
CA ASN A 351 13.59 -11.05 -6.50
C ASN A 351 12.41 -12.01 -6.47
N ALA A 352 12.24 -12.85 -7.50
CA ALA A 352 11.20 -13.88 -7.55
C ALA A 352 11.38 -14.93 -6.44
N ASP A 353 12.59 -15.19 -6.00
CA ASP A 353 12.87 -16.05 -4.86
C ASP A 353 12.62 -15.35 -3.52
N LYS A 354 13.06 -14.10 -3.37
CA LYS A 354 12.83 -13.31 -2.16
C LYS A 354 11.34 -13.13 -1.84
N ILE A 355 10.50 -12.90 -2.87
CA ILE A 355 9.08 -12.62 -2.69
C ILE A 355 8.29 -13.80 -2.11
N LYS A 356 8.75 -15.03 -2.25
CA LYS A 356 8.10 -16.24 -1.70
C LYS A 356 7.92 -16.17 -0.17
N LYS A 357 8.76 -15.40 0.54
CA LYS A 357 8.65 -15.18 1.98
C LYS A 357 7.44 -14.33 2.37
N PHE A 358 6.91 -13.56 1.44
CA PHE A 358 5.79 -12.64 1.64
C PHE A 358 4.48 -13.23 1.12
N SER A 359 4.28 -14.53 1.31
CA SER A 359 3.01 -15.19 1.01
C SER A 359 1.96 -14.87 2.07
N ILE A 360 0.69 -15.03 1.72
CA ILE A 360 -0.42 -14.80 2.65
C ILE A 360 -0.42 -15.85 3.78
N GLU A 361 0.03 -17.07 3.49
CA GLU A 361 0.18 -18.14 4.48
C GLU A 361 1.18 -17.72 5.56
N ASN A 362 2.39 -17.28 5.15
CA ASN A 362 3.42 -16.82 6.08
C ASN A 362 2.97 -15.59 6.89
N TYR A 363 2.19 -14.70 6.26
CA TYR A 363 1.61 -13.55 6.94
C TYR A 363 0.64 -13.99 8.05
N ILE A 364 -0.25 -14.93 7.76
CA ILE A 364 -1.24 -15.42 8.72
C ILE A 364 -0.57 -16.19 9.85
N ASP A 365 0.41 -17.06 9.56
CA ASP A 365 1.16 -17.79 10.58
C ASP A 365 1.88 -16.82 11.53
N SER A 366 2.49 -15.78 10.98
CA SER A 366 3.15 -14.74 11.77
C SER A 366 2.14 -13.92 12.59
N LEU A 367 1.01 -13.53 12.01
CA LEU A 367 -0.06 -12.82 12.72
C LEU A 367 -0.61 -13.67 13.88
N TYR A 368 -0.85 -14.94 13.63
CA TYR A 368 -1.33 -15.89 14.64
C TYR A 368 -0.31 -16.05 15.79
N SER A 369 0.97 -16.15 15.46
CA SER A 369 2.06 -16.20 16.46
C SER A 369 2.07 -14.94 17.34
N ILE A 370 1.92 -13.75 16.75
CA ILE A 370 1.86 -12.47 17.49
C ILE A 370 0.63 -12.45 18.42
N ILE A 371 -0.53 -12.86 17.94
CA ILE A 371 -1.76 -12.92 18.75
C ILE A 371 -1.56 -13.81 19.96
N ASN A 372 -1.02 -15.01 19.78
CA ASN A 372 -0.81 -15.97 20.86
C ASN A 372 0.27 -15.53 21.87
N SER A 373 1.30 -14.84 21.42
CA SER A 373 2.35 -14.31 22.32
C SER A 373 1.90 -13.12 23.17
N SER A 374 0.78 -12.48 22.77
CA SER A 374 0.27 -11.26 23.42
C SER A 374 -0.99 -11.52 24.26
N SER A 375 -1.49 -12.78 24.27
CA SER A 375 -2.62 -13.24 25.09
C SER A 375 -2.12 -13.74 26.42
#